data_3c3ebac90b810bb307369a20f4efd134
#
_entry.id   3c3ebac90b810bb307369a20f4efd134
#
_cell.length_a   1.000
_cell.length_b   1.000
_cell.length_c   1.000
_cell.angle_alpha   90.00
_cell.angle_beta   90.00
_cell.angle_gamma   90.00
#
_symmetry.space_group_name_H-M   'P 1'
#
loop_
_entity.id
_entity.type
_entity.pdbx_description
1 polymer ?
#
loop_
_entity_poly.entity_id
_entity_poly.type
_entity_poly.pdbx_seq_one_letter_code
_entity_poly.pdbx_strand_id
1 'polypeptide(L)'
;SNIFVEVQKWSNLRKSSFNDLFDQLNTNYDAVRAIINSQDDLVLLLDDLKSDKSNSDEDLKVLKLLKDEVNEKKIQGLTFLRNLKNSFPEVYKTIETRQASRDLLNYQKSEFSSMVKLGRVDKDDADKFLLEIEYKMNELLSNPPSFILPNAIDLLKQIPWIKSLDDNELSKISKIVEIKIFPLNYNFQDELKSHGLGILLRGNVEVSENKSSKVLEIGTVTSFSDSSENKEIISNSPVTMVWIPSNRLEEFNKITTDYKNYFS
;
A
#
# COMPACT_ATOMS: atom_id res chain seq x y z
N SER A 1 13.75 4.27 -7.20
CA SER A 1 13.07 5.54 -7.44
C SER A 1 12.42 6.04 -6.16
N ASN A 2 12.68 7.28 -5.82
CA ASN A 2 12.53 7.96 -4.51
C ASN A 2 11.09 8.27 -4.04
N ILE A 3 10.06 7.57 -4.49
CA ILE A 3 8.66 7.85 -4.13
C ILE A 3 8.44 7.75 -2.61
N PHE A 4 9.17 6.86 -1.92
CA PHE A 4 8.99 6.63 -0.50
C PHE A 4 9.81 7.56 0.40
N VAL A 5 10.84 8.22 -0.11
CA VAL A 5 11.60 9.24 0.65
C VAL A 5 10.76 10.50 0.87
N GLU A 6 9.83 10.81 -0.03
CA GLU A 6 8.91 11.94 0.13
C GLU A 6 7.80 11.66 1.16
N VAL A 7 7.45 10.38 1.37
CA VAL A 7 6.47 10.00 2.41
C VAL A 7 6.98 10.27 3.83
N GLN A 8 8.29 10.28 4.04
CA GLN A 8 8.89 10.67 5.35
C GLN A 8 8.59 12.12 5.77
N LYS A 9 8.27 13.00 4.81
CA LYS A 9 7.89 14.39 5.10
C LYS A 9 6.42 14.54 5.53
N TRP A 10 5.68 13.47 5.65
CA TRP A 10 4.23 13.50 5.90
C TRP A 10 3.81 14.10 7.23
N SER A 11 4.60 13.96 8.28
CA SER A 11 4.29 14.58 9.58
C SER A 11 4.29 16.12 9.53
N ASN A 12 4.90 16.72 8.48
CA ASN A 12 5.07 18.16 8.31
C ASN A 12 4.50 18.71 7.00
N LEU A 13 3.79 17.91 6.19
CA LEU A 13 3.38 18.30 4.86
C LEU A 13 2.10 19.17 4.85
N ARG A 14 2.18 20.30 4.16
CA ARG A 14 1.05 21.11 3.76
C ARG A 14 0.16 20.32 2.78
N LYS A 15 -1.14 20.63 2.76
CA LYS A 15 -2.19 19.98 1.96
C LYS A 15 -1.85 19.78 0.47
N SER A 16 -1.01 20.64 -0.12
CA SER A 16 -0.56 20.55 -1.52
C SER A 16 0.36 19.36 -1.81
N SER A 17 1.32 19.09 -0.93
CA SER A 17 2.27 17.98 -1.11
C SER A 17 1.60 16.59 -0.94
N PHE A 18 0.46 16.57 -0.25
CA PHE A 18 -0.32 15.35 -0.07
C PHE A 18 -1.08 14.95 -1.35
N ASN A 19 -1.67 15.94 -2.04
CA ASN A 19 -2.32 15.69 -3.32
C ASN A 19 -1.32 15.18 -4.37
N ASP A 20 -0.13 15.76 -4.42
CA ASP A 20 0.94 15.34 -5.33
C ASP A 20 1.34 13.87 -5.10
N LEU A 21 1.43 13.46 -3.83
CA LEU A 21 1.75 12.08 -3.50
C LEU A 21 0.59 11.14 -3.85
N PHE A 22 -0.65 11.54 -3.57
CA PHE A 22 -1.81 10.75 -3.96
C PHE A 22 -1.84 10.54 -5.47
N ASP A 23 -1.61 11.59 -6.25
CA ASP A 23 -1.59 11.53 -7.72
C ASP A 23 -0.46 10.62 -8.22
N GLN A 24 0.72 10.65 -7.59
CA GLN A 24 1.81 9.72 -7.91
C GLN A 24 1.44 8.27 -7.58
N LEU A 25 0.85 8.02 -6.41
CA LEU A 25 0.42 6.67 -6.02
C LEU A 25 -0.70 6.16 -6.92
N ASN A 26 -1.65 7.02 -7.29
CA ASN A 26 -2.72 6.69 -8.22
C ASN A 26 -2.17 6.36 -9.62
N THR A 27 -1.24 7.17 -10.13
CA THR A 27 -0.58 6.92 -11.43
C THR A 27 0.19 5.60 -11.42
N ASN A 28 0.94 5.32 -10.35
CA ASN A 28 1.66 4.06 -10.20
C ASN A 28 0.71 2.86 -10.06
N TYR A 29 -0.40 3.01 -9.34
CA TYR A 29 -1.43 1.99 -9.23
C TYR A 29 -2.03 1.66 -10.60
N ASP A 30 -2.42 2.69 -11.37
CA ASP A 30 -2.98 2.51 -12.72
C ASP A 30 -1.99 1.83 -13.67
N ALA A 31 -0.71 2.25 -13.64
CA ALA A 31 0.34 1.63 -14.44
C ALA A 31 0.56 0.15 -14.07
N VAL A 32 0.60 -0.17 -12.79
CA VAL A 32 0.78 -1.55 -12.33
C VAL A 32 -0.44 -2.41 -12.67
N ARG A 33 -1.66 -1.88 -12.55
CA ARG A 33 -2.88 -2.57 -12.98
C ARG A 33 -2.89 -2.85 -14.47
N ALA A 34 -2.48 -1.87 -15.29
CA ALA A 34 -2.36 -2.05 -16.74
C ALA A 34 -1.33 -3.13 -17.08
N ILE A 35 -0.18 -3.15 -16.40
CA ILE A 35 0.82 -4.21 -16.57
C ILE A 35 0.23 -5.57 -16.21
N ILE A 36 -0.42 -5.73 -15.06
CA ILE A 36 -1.02 -7.00 -14.64
C ILE A 36 -2.03 -7.50 -15.68
N ASN A 37 -2.93 -6.64 -16.14
CA ASN A 37 -3.93 -6.99 -17.15
C ASN A 37 -3.26 -7.39 -18.47
N SER A 38 -2.24 -6.64 -18.93
CA SER A 38 -1.46 -6.98 -20.12
C SER A 38 -0.75 -8.33 -19.99
N GLN A 39 -0.25 -8.69 -18.80
CA GLN A 39 0.36 -9.99 -18.56
C GLN A 39 -0.68 -11.12 -18.65
N ASP A 40 -1.93 -10.90 -18.19
CA ASP A 40 -3.00 -11.88 -18.33
C ASP A 40 -3.35 -12.15 -19.80
N ASP A 41 -3.45 -11.09 -20.61
CA ASP A 41 -3.68 -11.22 -22.06
C ASP A 41 -2.53 -11.96 -22.75
N LEU A 42 -1.27 -11.66 -22.34
CA LEU A 42 -0.10 -12.36 -22.87
C LEU A 42 -0.07 -13.85 -22.51
N VAL A 43 -0.48 -14.22 -21.29
CA VAL A 43 -0.58 -15.64 -20.90
C VAL A 43 -1.57 -16.38 -21.79
N LEU A 44 -2.74 -15.79 -22.06
CA LEU A 44 -3.74 -16.38 -22.95
C LEU A 44 -3.18 -16.56 -24.38
N LEU A 45 -2.49 -15.53 -24.92
CA LEU A 45 -1.86 -15.62 -26.23
C LEU A 45 -0.77 -16.71 -26.28
N LEU A 46 0.07 -16.81 -25.25
CA LEU A 46 1.12 -17.85 -25.18
C LEU A 46 0.53 -19.26 -25.07
N ASP A 47 -0.60 -19.42 -24.37
CA ASP A 47 -1.30 -20.71 -24.31
C ASP A 47 -1.95 -21.09 -25.65
N ASP A 48 -2.49 -20.12 -26.39
CA ASP A 48 -2.98 -20.35 -27.75
C ASP A 48 -1.84 -20.77 -28.69
N LEU A 49 -0.73 -20.04 -28.68
CA LEU A 49 0.45 -20.38 -29.47
C LEU A 49 1.00 -21.77 -29.14
N LYS A 50 1.00 -22.14 -27.85
CA LYS A 50 1.45 -23.46 -27.40
C LYS A 50 0.55 -24.60 -27.92
N SER A 51 -0.71 -24.32 -28.19
CA SER A 51 -1.67 -25.33 -28.69
C SER A 51 -1.46 -25.65 -30.19
N ASP A 52 -0.66 -24.87 -30.90
CA ASP A 52 -0.34 -25.12 -32.31
C ASP A 52 0.53 -26.39 -32.47
N LYS A 53 0.02 -27.35 -33.25
CA LYS A 53 0.69 -28.64 -33.51
C LYS A 53 1.94 -28.50 -34.38
N SER A 54 2.21 -27.35 -34.96
CA SER A 54 3.40 -27.10 -35.81
C SER A 54 4.65 -26.73 -34.98
N ASN A 55 4.53 -26.50 -33.66
CA ASN A 55 5.62 -26.12 -32.78
C ASN A 55 6.69 -27.19 -32.65
N SER A 56 7.94 -26.82 -32.81
CA SER A 56 9.11 -27.65 -32.53
C SER A 56 9.38 -27.71 -31.01
N ASP A 57 10.19 -28.65 -30.56
CA ASP A 57 10.62 -28.74 -29.15
C ASP A 57 11.36 -27.48 -28.69
N GLU A 58 12.04 -26.78 -29.59
CA GLU A 58 12.73 -25.51 -29.30
C GLU A 58 11.71 -24.38 -29.11
N ASP A 59 10.67 -24.29 -29.94
CA ASP A 59 9.60 -23.31 -29.81
C ASP A 59 8.87 -23.48 -28.46
N LEU A 60 8.57 -24.70 -28.06
CA LEU A 60 7.94 -25.00 -26.78
C LEU A 60 8.80 -24.59 -25.59
N LYS A 61 10.13 -24.71 -25.67
CA LYS A 61 11.04 -24.22 -24.62
C LYS A 61 11.03 -22.70 -24.53
N VAL A 62 11.06 -22.00 -25.68
CA VAL A 62 11.00 -20.55 -25.74
C VAL A 62 9.67 -20.04 -25.19
N LEU A 63 8.54 -20.62 -25.59
CA LEU A 63 7.21 -20.26 -25.07
C LEU A 63 7.12 -20.44 -23.55
N LYS A 64 7.73 -21.49 -23.00
CA LYS A 64 7.79 -21.70 -21.56
C LYS A 64 8.59 -20.61 -20.87
N LEU A 65 9.77 -20.25 -21.36
CA LEU A 65 10.60 -19.19 -20.78
C LEU A 65 9.87 -17.83 -20.79
N LEU A 66 9.20 -17.51 -21.90
CA LEU A 66 8.39 -16.29 -22.01
C LEU A 66 7.25 -16.29 -21.02
N LYS A 67 6.55 -17.42 -20.84
CA LYS A 67 5.46 -17.54 -19.88
C LYS A 67 5.96 -17.38 -18.42
N ASP A 68 7.12 -17.92 -18.11
CA ASP A 68 7.74 -17.79 -16.79
C ASP A 68 8.09 -16.30 -16.52
N GLU A 69 8.67 -15.58 -17.49
CA GLU A 69 8.95 -14.14 -17.37
C GLU A 69 7.70 -13.30 -17.21
N VAL A 70 6.64 -13.58 -17.99
CA VAL A 70 5.35 -12.91 -17.89
C VAL A 70 4.75 -13.10 -16.49
N ASN A 71 4.77 -14.33 -15.95
CA ASN A 71 4.27 -14.62 -14.62
C ASN A 71 5.09 -13.92 -13.53
N GLU A 72 6.41 -13.86 -13.66
CA GLU A 72 7.27 -13.15 -12.73
C GLU A 72 6.91 -11.66 -12.66
N LYS A 73 6.75 -10.98 -13.79
CA LYS A 73 6.33 -9.57 -13.85
C LYS A 73 4.94 -9.36 -13.24
N LYS A 74 4.01 -10.28 -13.47
CA LYS A 74 2.68 -10.24 -12.83
C LYS A 74 2.79 -10.36 -11.31
N ILE A 75 3.61 -11.28 -10.80
CA ILE A 75 3.84 -11.45 -9.35
C ILE A 75 4.44 -10.19 -8.75
N GLN A 76 5.40 -9.54 -9.42
CA GLN A 76 5.98 -8.27 -8.97
C GLN A 76 4.91 -7.18 -8.87
N GLY A 77 4.05 -7.05 -9.87
CA GLY A 77 2.93 -6.10 -9.85
C GLY A 77 1.94 -6.37 -8.70
N LEU A 78 1.52 -7.62 -8.51
CA LEU A 78 0.62 -8.02 -7.41
C LEU A 78 1.26 -7.78 -6.05
N THR A 79 2.57 -7.99 -5.92
CA THR A 79 3.31 -7.72 -4.68
C THR A 79 3.33 -6.23 -4.37
N PHE A 80 3.54 -5.37 -5.39
CA PHE A 80 3.44 -3.92 -5.22
C PHE A 80 2.07 -3.50 -4.70
N LEU A 81 0.98 -3.98 -5.32
CA LEU A 81 -0.39 -3.64 -4.89
C LEU A 81 -0.67 -4.13 -3.46
N ARG A 82 -0.19 -5.32 -3.10
CA ARG A 82 -0.31 -5.86 -1.74
C ARG A 82 0.43 -4.98 -0.73
N ASN A 83 1.65 -4.57 -1.05
CA ASN A 83 2.45 -3.71 -0.18
C ASN A 83 1.78 -2.33 -0.01
N LEU A 84 1.24 -1.76 -1.09
CA LEU A 84 0.49 -0.51 -1.03
C LEU A 84 -0.75 -0.65 -0.12
N LYS A 85 -1.52 -1.72 -0.30
CA LYS A 85 -2.70 -2.02 0.54
C LYS A 85 -2.34 -2.18 2.02
N ASN A 86 -1.25 -2.85 2.32
CA ASN A 86 -0.83 -3.11 3.70
C ASN A 86 -0.24 -1.87 4.37
N SER A 87 0.50 -1.04 3.61
CA SER A 87 1.17 0.15 4.14
C SER A 87 0.24 1.37 4.21
N PHE A 88 -0.67 1.50 3.24
CA PHE A 88 -1.58 2.65 3.10
C PHE A 88 -2.99 2.21 2.73
N PRO A 89 -3.69 1.45 3.59
CA PRO A 89 -5.00 0.88 3.26
C PRO A 89 -6.05 1.94 2.92
N GLU A 90 -6.00 3.12 3.54
CA GLU A 90 -6.94 4.21 3.28
C GLU A 90 -6.74 4.79 1.87
N VAL A 91 -5.47 5.02 1.49
CA VAL A 91 -5.09 5.48 0.15
C VAL A 91 -5.47 4.44 -0.89
N TYR A 92 -5.10 3.18 -0.66
CA TYR A 92 -5.42 2.07 -1.54
C TYR A 92 -6.92 1.95 -1.78
N LYS A 93 -7.73 1.96 -0.71
CA LYS A 93 -9.19 1.89 -0.81
C LYS A 93 -9.78 3.06 -1.60
N THR A 94 -9.25 4.26 -1.41
CA THR A 94 -9.69 5.46 -2.14
C THR A 94 -9.38 5.36 -3.63
N ILE A 95 -8.15 4.93 -3.97
CA ILE A 95 -7.76 4.70 -5.36
C ILE A 95 -8.64 3.62 -6.01
N GLU A 96 -8.84 2.49 -5.33
CA GLU A 96 -9.64 1.36 -5.81
C GLU A 96 -11.11 1.76 -6.05
N THR A 97 -11.70 2.51 -5.12
CA THR A 97 -13.08 3.02 -5.27
C THR A 97 -13.20 3.98 -6.46
N ARG A 98 -12.22 4.87 -6.61
CA ARG A 98 -12.18 5.83 -7.72
C ARG A 98 -12.04 5.12 -9.08
N GLN A 99 -11.17 4.11 -9.13
CA GLN A 99 -10.99 3.29 -10.32
C GLN A 99 -12.27 2.53 -10.68
N ALA A 100 -12.90 1.86 -9.71
CA ALA A 100 -14.15 1.15 -9.93
C ALA A 100 -15.27 2.09 -10.42
N SER A 101 -15.34 3.31 -9.90
CA SER A 101 -16.29 4.33 -10.37
C SER A 101 -16.02 4.72 -11.82
N ARG A 102 -14.75 4.91 -12.20
CA ARG A 102 -14.33 5.22 -13.58
C ARG A 102 -14.68 4.09 -14.54
N ASP A 103 -14.39 2.85 -14.13
CA ASP A 103 -14.67 1.66 -14.94
C ASP A 103 -16.19 1.49 -15.15
N LEU A 104 -16.99 1.72 -14.11
CA LEU A 104 -18.45 1.68 -14.20
C LEU A 104 -19.01 2.74 -15.17
N LEU A 105 -18.51 3.98 -15.08
CA LEU A 105 -18.93 5.06 -15.98
C LEU A 105 -18.53 4.76 -17.43
N ASN A 106 -17.35 4.23 -17.67
CA ASN A 106 -16.89 3.81 -19.00
C ASN A 106 -17.75 2.65 -19.54
N TYR A 107 -18.09 1.67 -18.70
CA TYR A 107 -18.99 0.58 -19.08
C TYR A 107 -20.37 1.11 -19.45
N GLN A 108 -20.97 1.98 -18.64
CA GLN A 108 -22.25 2.61 -18.94
C GLN A 108 -22.20 3.37 -20.27
N LYS A 109 -21.14 4.16 -20.53
CA LYS A 109 -20.93 4.88 -21.79
C LYS A 109 -20.90 3.93 -22.98
N SER A 110 -20.20 2.81 -22.88
CA SER A 110 -20.10 1.78 -23.91
C SER A 110 -21.45 1.12 -24.20
N GLU A 111 -22.18 0.73 -23.14
CA GLU A 111 -23.49 0.09 -23.25
C GLU A 111 -24.52 1.01 -23.90
N PHE A 112 -24.63 2.28 -23.45
CA PHE A 112 -25.55 3.25 -24.10
C PHE A 112 -25.20 3.46 -25.56
N SER A 113 -23.91 3.60 -25.90
CA SER A 113 -23.47 3.72 -27.29
C SER A 113 -23.84 2.50 -28.14
N SER A 114 -23.78 1.30 -27.56
CA SER A 114 -24.19 0.05 -28.20
C SER A 114 -25.72 0.01 -28.40
N MET A 115 -26.50 0.41 -27.39
CA MET A 115 -27.97 0.44 -27.46
C MET A 115 -28.49 1.39 -28.56
N VAL A 116 -27.83 2.55 -28.72
CA VAL A 116 -28.13 3.48 -29.83
C VAL A 116 -27.85 2.83 -31.19
N LYS A 117 -26.70 2.20 -31.35
CA LYS A 117 -26.31 1.51 -32.60
C LYS A 117 -27.31 0.40 -32.97
N LEU A 118 -27.88 -0.26 -31.98
CA LEU A 118 -28.86 -1.34 -32.14
C LEU A 118 -30.32 -0.80 -32.30
N GLY A 119 -30.52 0.53 -32.28
CA GLY A 119 -31.86 1.14 -32.37
C GLY A 119 -32.75 0.85 -31.16
N ARG A 120 -32.19 0.49 -30.02
CA ARG A 120 -32.93 0.17 -28.78
C ARG A 120 -33.28 1.40 -27.94
N VAL A 121 -32.53 2.47 -28.11
CA VAL A 121 -32.70 3.74 -27.40
C VAL A 121 -32.69 4.85 -28.45
N ASP A 122 -33.57 5.83 -28.29
CA ASP A 122 -33.57 7.03 -29.14
C ASP A 122 -32.29 7.83 -28.93
N LYS A 123 -31.80 8.43 -30.01
CA LYS A 123 -30.53 9.15 -29.98
C LYS A 123 -30.59 10.35 -29.03
N ASP A 124 -31.67 11.10 -29.01
CA ASP A 124 -31.80 12.30 -28.19
C ASP A 124 -31.82 11.97 -26.69
N ASP A 125 -32.43 10.84 -26.32
CA ASP A 125 -32.42 10.37 -24.93
C ASP A 125 -31.05 9.80 -24.54
N ALA A 126 -30.38 9.08 -25.44
CA ALA A 126 -29.05 8.59 -25.22
C ALA A 126 -28.02 9.72 -25.04
N ASP A 127 -28.11 10.78 -25.84
CA ASP A 127 -27.22 11.94 -25.74
C ASP A 127 -27.35 12.62 -24.37
N LYS A 128 -28.55 12.70 -23.77
CA LYS A 128 -28.72 13.21 -22.40
C LYS A 128 -28.01 12.35 -21.36
N PHE A 129 -28.13 11.02 -21.43
CA PHE A 129 -27.44 10.10 -20.53
C PHE A 129 -25.93 10.14 -20.72
N LEU A 130 -25.45 10.23 -21.95
CA LEU A 130 -24.01 10.34 -22.23
C LEU A 130 -23.42 11.64 -21.65
N LEU A 131 -24.15 12.76 -21.77
CA LEU A 131 -23.72 14.02 -21.12
C LEU A 131 -23.68 13.91 -19.59
N GLU A 132 -24.65 13.23 -18.97
CA GLU A 132 -24.64 12.99 -17.52
C GLU A 132 -23.42 12.14 -17.11
N ILE A 133 -23.10 11.08 -17.87
CA ILE A 133 -21.93 10.24 -17.64
C ILE A 133 -20.64 11.06 -17.77
N GLU A 134 -20.54 11.90 -18.81
CA GLU A 134 -19.38 12.77 -19.01
C GLU A 134 -19.23 13.81 -17.87
N TYR A 135 -20.34 14.37 -17.40
CA TYR A 135 -20.32 15.26 -16.24
C TYR A 135 -19.78 14.54 -14.99
N LYS A 136 -20.32 13.35 -14.67
CA LYS A 136 -19.83 12.53 -13.54
C LYS A 136 -18.36 12.14 -13.69
N MET A 137 -17.92 11.82 -14.92
CA MET A 137 -16.52 11.52 -15.19
C MET A 137 -15.63 12.73 -14.93
N ASN A 138 -16.03 13.91 -15.40
CA ASN A 138 -15.31 15.16 -15.17
C ASN A 138 -15.27 15.52 -13.68
N GLU A 139 -16.38 15.34 -12.96
CA GLU A 139 -16.43 15.53 -11.51
C GLU A 139 -15.46 14.58 -10.78
N LEU A 140 -15.45 13.29 -11.16
CA LEU A 140 -14.53 12.31 -10.62
C LEU A 140 -13.06 12.67 -10.87
N LEU A 141 -12.73 13.21 -12.04
CA LEU A 141 -11.36 13.55 -12.41
C LEU A 141 -10.90 14.87 -11.80
N SER A 142 -11.79 15.86 -11.68
CA SER A 142 -11.48 17.22 -11.23
C SER A 142 -11.43 17.35 -9.71
N ASN A 143 -12.18 16.51 -8.99
CA ASN A 143 -12.21 16.56 -7.54
C ASN A 143 -11.10 15.68 -6.94
N PRO A 144 -10.15 16.25 -6.19
CA PRO A 144 -9.18 15.44 -5.46
C PRO A 144 -9.93 14.54 -4.46
N PRO A 145 -9.52 13.29 -4.30
CA PRO A 145 -10.16 12.39 -3.36
C PRO A 145 -9.98 12.93 -1.94
N SER A 146 -11.08 12.96 -1.20
CA SER A 146 -11.02 13.19 0.24
C SER A 146 -10.85 11.84 0.93
N PHE A 147 -9.79 11.67 1.67
CA PHE A 147 -9.67 10.57 2.63
C PHE A 147 -9.16 11.11 3.95
N ILE A 148 -9.59 10.45 5.01
CA ILE A 148 -9.21 10.81 6.37
C ILE A 148 -8.05 9.89 6.75
N LEU A 149 -6.88 10.48 6.99
CA LEU A 149 -5.79 9.72 7.60
C LEU A 149 -6.21 9.35 9.02
N PRO A 150 -5.95 8.10 9.45
CA PRO A 150 -6.23 7.70 10.80
C PRO A 150 -5.42 8.57 11.77
N ASN A 151 -6.06 9.01 12.85
CA ASN A 151 -5.36 9.70 13.91
C ASN A 151 -4.50 8.73 14.73
N ALA A 152 -3.63 9.25 15.60
CA ALA A 152 -2.73 8.42 16.40
C ALA A 152 -3.48 7.39 17.26
N ILE A 153 -4.66 7.73 17.77
CA ILE A 153 -5.49 6.82 18.59
C ILE A 153 -6.03 5.67 17.74
N ASP A 154 -6.52 5.96 16.51
CA ASP A 154 -7.02 4.93 15.59
C ASP A 154 -5.90 3.97 15.15
N LEU A 155 -4.68 4.49 14.99
CA LEU A 155 -3.51 3.67 14.71
C LEU A 155 -3.12 2.80 15.91
N LEU A 156 -3.10 3.37 17.12
CA LEU A 156 -2.82 2.64 18.34
C LEU A 156 -3.82 1.50 18.59
N LYS A 157 -5.11 1.71 18.30
CA LYS A 157 -6.16 0.66 18.40
C LYS A 157 -5.92 -0.53 17.44
N GLN A 158 -5.05 -0.42 16.45
CA GLN A 158 -4.68 -1.54 15.58
C GLN A 158 -3.70 -2.51 16.25
N ILE A 159 -2.99 -2.09 17.29
CA ILE A 159 -2.04 -2.92 18.04
C ILE A 159 -2.82 -3.90 18.93
N PRO A 160 -2.60 -5.23 18.79
CA PRO A 160 -3.42 -6.24 19.47
C PRO A 160 -3.50 -6.07 21.00
N TRP A 161 -2.38 -5.80 21.65
CA TRP A 161 -2.31 -5.70 23.10
C TRP A 161 -2.71 -4.31 23.65
N ILE A 162 -2.79 -3.29 22.83
CA ILE A 162 -3.30 -1.96 23.20
C ILE A 162 -4.84 -1.94 23.28
N LYS A 163 -5.52 -2.88 22.63
CA LYS A 163 -7.00 -2.95 22.65
C LYS A 163 -7.59 -3.13 24.04
N SER A 164 -6.82 -3.59 25.02
CA SER A 164 -7.25 -3.76 26.41
C SER A 164 -7.25 -2.46 27.22
N LEU A 165 -6.62 -1.40 26.69
CA LEU A 165 -6.53 -0.10 27.37
C LEU A 165 -7.81 0.72 27.18
N ASP A 166 -8.13 1.53 28.18
CA ASP A 166 -9.27 2.45 28.10
C ASP A 166 -8.95 3.67 27.22
N ASP A 167 -10.00 4.42 26.83
CA ASP A 167 -9.85 5.59 25.96
C ASP A 167 -9.04 6.73 26.64
N ASN A 168 -8.98 6.79 27.97
CA ASN A 168 -8.20 7.78 28.70
C ASN A 168 -6.71 7.42 28.67
N GLU A 169 -6.37 6.15 28.83
CA GLU A 169 -5.02 5.62 28.70
C GLU A 169 -4.50 5.78 27.26
N LEU A 170 -5.34 5.47 26.27
CA LEU A 170 -5.02 5.70 24.85
C LEU A 170 -4.76 7.18 24.54
N SER A 171 -5.55 8.08 25.12
CA SER A 171 -5.34 9.52 24.96
C SER A 171 -4.04 9.99 25.60
N LYS A 172 -3.61 9.40 26.73
CA LYS A 172 -2.31 9.70 27.34
C LYS A 172 -1.16 9.17 26.46
N ILE A 173 -1.25 7.92 26.00
CA ILE A 173 -0.26 7.30 25.13
C ILE A 173 -0.09 8.11 23.84
N SER A 174 -1.19 8.54 23.21
CA SER A 174 -1.13 9.30 21.95
C SER A 174 -0.36 10.62 22.04
N LYS A 175 -0.18 11.17 23.25
CA LYS A 175 0.62 12.40 23.51
C LYS A 175 2.10 12.11 23.74
N ILE A 176 2.43 10.87 24.09
CA ILE A 176 3.79 10.42 24.41
C ILE A 176 4.50 9.91 23.18
N VAL A 177 3.73 9.27 22.28
CA VAL A 177 4.29 8.57 21.11
C VAL A 177 4.34 9.45 19.87
N GLU A 178 5.24 9.07 18.96
CA GLU A 178 5.35 9.65 17.63
C GLU A 178 4.99 8.59 16.59
N ILE A 179 4.29 8.96 15.52
CA ILE A 179 4.08 8.08 14.38
C ILE A 179 5.18 8.35 13.37
N LYS A 180 6.02 7.35 13.11
CA LYS A 180 7.08 7.44 12.11
C LYS A 180 6.76 6.54 10.92
N ILE A 181 7.05 7.02 9.71
CA ILE A 181 6.88 6.27 8.47
C ILE A 181 8.26 6.14 7.82
N PHE A 182 8.60 4.91 7.46
CA PHE A 182 9.88 4.59 6.84
C PHE A 182 9.67 4.03 5.43
N PRO A 183 10.54 4.37 4.47
CA PRO A 183 10.44 3.88 3.10
C PRO A 183 10.81 2.40 2.98
N LEU A 184 10.55 1.83 1.80
CA LEU A 184 11.06 0.53 1.40
C LEU A 184 12.59 0.52 1.42
N ASN A 185 13.19 -0.58 1.85
CA ASN A 185 14.65 -0.77 1.98
C ASN A 185 15.33 0.23 2.94
N TYR A 186 14.57 0.75 3.91
CA TYR A 186 15.16 1.58 4.96
C TYR A 186 15.95 0.73 5.93
N ASN A 187 17.21 1.10 6.14
CA ASN A 187 18.06 0.51 7.17
C ASN A 187 17.93 1.31 8.47
N PHE A 188 17.48 0.66 9.53
CA PHE A 188 17.22 1.29 10.82
C PHE A 188 18.47 1.56 11.66
N GLN A 189 19.69 1.42 11.12
CA GLN A 189 20.94 1.66 11.85
C GLN A 189 21.04 3.09 12.42
N ASP A 190 20.50 4.09 11.70
CA ASP A 190 20.49 5.46 12.20
C ASP A 190 19.52 5.65 13.37
N GLU A 191 18.44 4.86 13.42
CA GLU A 191 17.46 4.89 14.51
C GLU A 191 18.00 4.22 15.78
N LEU A 192 18.97 3.31 15.69
CA LEU A 192 19.64 2.70 16.85
C LEU A 192 20.26 3.75 17.76
N LYS A 193 20.78 4.83 17.19
CA LYS A 193 21.38 5.94 17.93
C LYS A 193 20.38 6.79 18.68
N SER A 194 19.10 6.68 18.37
CA SER A 194 18.04 7.51 18.98
C SER A 194 17.49 6.95 20.29
N HIS A 195 17.94 5.76 20.69
CA HIS A 195 17.57 5.09 21.96
C HIS A 195 16.07 5.14 22.26
N GLY A 196 15.25 4.41 21.48
CA GLY A 196 13.82 4.38 21.65
C GLY A 196 13.21 2.99 21.50
N LEU A 197 11.90 2.90 21.62
CA LEU A 197 11.13 1.70 21.27
C LEU A 197 10.29 1.97 20.03
N GLY A 198 10.35 1.04 19.08
CA GLY A 198 9.48 1.02 17.93
C GLY A 198 8.44 -0.10 18.04
N ILE A 199 7.18 0.20 17.75
CA ILE A 199 6.10 -0.79 17.66
C ILE A 199 5.61 -0.82 16.23
N LEU A 200 5.72 -1.97 15.58
CA LEU A 200 5.30 -2.13 14.18
C LEU A 200 3.77 -2.06 14.07
N LEU A 201 3.27 -1.09 13.30
CA LEU A 201 1.85 -0.94 12.99
C LEU A 201 1.49 -1.54 11.64
N ARG A 202 2.29 -1.23 10.63
CA ARG A 202 2.03 -1.58 9.23
C ARG A 202 3.33 -1.81 8.49
N GLY A 203 3.26 -2.66 7.48
CA GLY A 203 4.40 -3.01 6.65
C GLY A 203 5.15 -4.23 7.17
N ASN A 204 6.28 -4.53 6.53
CA ASN A 204 7.12 -5.68 6.84
C ASN A 204 8.53 -5.21 7.18
N VAL A 205 9.02 -5.64 8.33
CA VAL A 205 10.39 -5.39 8.78
C VAL A 205 11.08 -6.73 8.97
N GLU A 206 12.25 -6.85 8.41
CA GLU A 206 13.11 -8.02 8.58
C GLU A 206 14.25 -7.67 9.56
N VAL A 207 14.44 -8.54 10.51
CA VAL A 207 15.51 -8.45 11.49
C VAL A 207 16.45 -9.61 11.25
N SER A 208 17.69 -9.31 10.92
CA SER A 208 18.76 -10.30 10.72
C SER A 208 19.73 -10.25 11.89
N GLU A 209 19.92 -11.37 12.57
CA GLU A 209 20.87 -11.54 13.66
C GLU A 209 21.57 -12.89 13.54
N ASN A 210 22.91 -12.91 13.61
CA ASN A 210 23.72 -14.14 13.61
C ASN A 210 23.36 -15.15 12.50
N LYS A 211 23.09 -14.69 11.25
CA LYS A 211 22.67 -15.49 10.08
C LYS A 211 21.26 -16.07 10.16
N SER A 212 20.46 -15.70 11.13
CA SER A 212 19.03 -15.96 11.15
C SER A 212 18.27 -14.68 10.78
N SER A 213 17.23 -14.82 9.97
CA SER A 213 16.38 -13.71 9.57
C SER A 213 14.95 -14.00 10.04
N LYS A 214 14.31 -12.98 10.62
CA LYS A 214 12.93 -13.05 11.12
C LYS A 214 12.16 -11.82 10.64
N VAL A 215 10.97 -12.05 10.10
CA VAL A 215 10.03 -10.96 9.80
C VAL A 215 9.22 -10.61 11.04
N LEU A 216 9.16 -9.32 11.36
CA LEU A 216 8.38 -8.84 12.51
C LEU A 216 6.89 -8.85 12.18
N GLU A 217 6.09 -9.27 13.14
CA GLU A 217 4.63 -9.21 13.07
C GLU A 217 4.10 -7.85 13.56
N ILE A 218 2.88 -7.49 13.13
CA ILE A 218 2.21 -6.27 13.61
C ILE A 218 2.02 -6.35 15.13
N GLY A 219 2.36 -5.26 15.81
CA GLY A 219 2.33 -5.17 17.26
C GLY A 219 3.64 -5.59 17.95
N THR A 220 4.61 -6.12 17.19
CA THR A 220 5.94 -6.43 17.74
C THR A 220 6.65 -5.16 18.18
N VAL A 221 7.29 -5.25 19.34
CA VAL A 221 8.09 -4.18 19.94
C VAL A 221 9.57 -4.45 19.68
N THR A 222 10.26 -3.47 19.16
CA THR A 222 11.71 -3.54 18.91
C THR A 222 12.40 -2.43 19.68
N SER A 223 13.46 -2.79 20.43
CA SER A 223 14.33 -1.81 21.05
C SER A 223 15.40 -1.34 20.06
N PHE A 224 15.57 -0.04 20.01
CA PHE A 224 16.64 0.61 19.25
C PHE A 224 17.67 1.16 20.26
N SER A 225 18.77 0.44 20.43
CA SER A 225 19.86 0.80 21.36
C SER A 225 21.21 0.37 20.78
N ASP A 226 22.27 1.04 21.19
CA ASP A 226 23.65 0.76 20.73
C ASP A 226 24.15 -0.67 21.04
N SER A 227 23.48 -1.40 21.93
CA SER A 227 23.84 -2.78 22.27
C SER A 227 23.51 -3.81 21.18
N SER A 228 22.93 -3.38 20.07
CA SER A 228 22.50 -4.24 18.96
C SER A 228 23.47 -4.24 17.78
N GLU A 229 24.78 -4.16 18.01
CA GLU A 229 25.83 -4.03 16.97
C GLU A 229 25.80 -5.14 15.89
N ASN A 230 25.19 -6.30 16.19
CA ASN A 230 25.08 -7.43 15.26
C ASN A 230 23.67 -7.60 14.68
N LYS A 231 22.75 -6.65 14.92
CA LYS A 231 21.37 -6.72 14.48
C LYS A 231 21.16 -5.78 13.30
N GLU A 232 20.87 -6.32 12.15
CA GLU A 232 20.46 -5.55 10.97
C GLU A 232 18.95 -5.55 10.87
N ILE A 233 18.35 -4.37 10.77
CA ILE A 233 16.90 -4.18 10.68
C ILE A 233 16.62 -3.43 9.38
N ILE A 234 15.87 -4.08 8.48
CA ILE A 234 15.54 -3.52 7.15
C ILE A 234 14.04 -3.59 6.91
N SER A 235 13.49 -2.55 6.33
CA SER A 235 12.10 -2.54 5.86
C SER A 235 11.96 -3.20 4.48
N ASN A 236 11.17 -4.27 4.37
CA ASN A 236 10.85 -4.96 3.11
C ASN A 236 9.58 -4.40 2.43
N SER A 237 8.99 -3.37 3.00
CA SER A 237 7.88 -2.56 2.46
C SER A 237 7.91 -1.20 3.14
N PRO A 238 7.13 -0.22 2.70
CA PRO A 238 6.90 0.98 3.51
C PRO A 238 6.32 0.60 4.87
N VAL A 239 6.90 1.15 5.94
CA VAL A 239 6.61 0.78 7.33
C VAL A 239 6.05 1.96 8.10
N THR A 240 4.99 1.72 8.87
CA THR A 240 4.51 2.66 9.88
C THR A 240 4.79 2.10 11.26
N MET A 241 5.48 2.86 12.10
CA MET A 241 5.77 2.51 13.49
C MET A 241 5.24 3.56 14.46
N VAL A 242 4.81 3.09 15.62
CA VAL A 242 4.71 3.92 16.82
C VAL A 242 6.09 3.98 17.45
N TRP A 243 6.59 5.19 17.61
CA TRP A 243 7.89 5.46 18.20
C TRP A 243 7.74 6.05 19.60
N ILE A 244 8.43 5.47 20.56
CA ILE A 244 8.49 5.94 21.94
C ILE A 244 9.94 6.39 22.20
N PRO A 245 10.19 7.71 22.28
CA PRO A 245 11.50 8.23 22.60
C PRO A 245 11.96 7.78 23.99
N SER A 246 13.27 7.57 24.17
CA SER A 246 13.85 7.09 25.44
C SER A 246 13.49 7.96 26.64
N ASN A 247 13.45 9.28 26.45
CA ASN A 247 13.08 10.24 27.51
C ASN A 247 11.61 10.16 27.94
N ARG A 248 10.76 9.44 27.20
CA ARG A 248 9.33 9.24 27.53
C ARG A 248 9.00 7.81 27.94
N LEU A 249 9.96 6.92 27.97
CA LEU A 249 9.77 5.50 28.31
C LEU A 249 9.26 5.33 29.76
N GLU A 250 9.72 6.14 30.72
CA GLU A 250 9.24 6.06 32.09
C GLU A 250 7.75 6.46 32.20
N GLU A 251 7.34 7.48 31.46
CA GLU A 251 5.94 7.92 31.41
C GLU A 251 5.06 6.84 30.74
N PHE A 252 5.53 6.25 29.66
CA PHE A 252 4.86 5.15 28.97
C PHE A 252 4.71 3.92 29.89
N ASN A 253 5.76 3.54 30.62
CA ASN A 253 5.75 2.42 31.57
C ASN A 253 4.77 2.58 32.73
N LYS A 254 4.41 3.82 33.09
CA LYS A 254 3.39 4.08 34.12
C LYS A 254 1.97 3.82 33.62
N ILE A 255 1.77 3.84 32.30
CA ILE A 255 0.45 3.61 31.69
C ILE A 255 0.28 2.13 31.38
N THR A 256 1.28 1.49 30.78
CA THR A 256 1.23 0.08 30.42
C THR A 256 2.60 -0.57 30.47
N THR A 257 2.62 -1.84 30.86
CA THR A 257 3.81 -2.72 30.81
C THR A 257 3.61 -3.92 29.91
N ASP A 258 2.44 -4.04 29.29
CA ASP A 258 2.04 -5.21 28.48
C ASP A 258 2.91 -5.41 27.25
N TYR A 259 3.50 -4.32 26.73
CA TYR A 259 4.40 -4.36 25.59
C TYR A 259 5.63 -5.26 25.80
N LYS A 260 6.01 -5.50 27.09
CA LYS A 260 7.18 -6.33 27.42
C LYS A 260 7.04 -7.78 26.96
N ASN A 261 5.82 -8.26 26.77
CA ASN A 261 5.53 -9.60 26.26
C ASN A 261 5.68 -9.72 24.73
N TYR A 262 5.88 -8.60 24.01
CA TYR A 262 5.88 -8.51 22.56
C TYR A 262 7.25 -8.06 21.99
N PHE A 263 8.30 -8.12 22.81
CA PHE A 263 9.67 -7.88 22.32
C PHE A 263 10.13 -8.97 21.34
N SER A 264 10.85 -8.51 20.31
CA SER A 264 11.52 -9.35 19.30
C SER A 264 13.03 -9.26 19.45
#